data_7e739b40bada30b705d7c1ecc679b574
#
_entry.id   7e739b40bada30b705d7c1ecc679b574
#
_cell.length_a   1.000
_cell.length_b   1.000
_cell.length_c   1.000
_cell.angle_alpha   90.00
_cell.angle_beta   90.00
_cell.angle_gamma   90.00
#
_symmetry.space_group_name_H-M   'P 1'
#
loop_
_entity.id
_entity.type
_entity.pdbx_description
1 polymer ?
#
loop_
_entity_poly.entity_id
_entity_poly.type
_entity_poly.pdbx_seq_one_letter_code
_entity_poly.pdbx_strand_id
1 'polypeptide(L)'
;MKLYTSVGPNPRVVKMFMEERGITLQEQEVDIIAGENLGDEFKRLNPSAQSPCLQLDDGSTVAEVTVICAYLDEITDGPSLIGDTPEQRAETRMWMRRFDARILEPMTLAFRSAEALELFKDRYHVIPH
;
A
#
# COMPACT_ATOMS: atom_id res chain seq x y z
N MET A 1 -14.26 -0.50 9.02
CA MET A 1 -13.13 -0.64 8.06
C MET A 1 -12.17 -1.72 8.51
N LYS A 2 -11.47 -2.36 7.55
CA LYS A 2 -10.53 -3.46 7.80
C LYS A 2 -9.33 -3.36 6.88
N LEU A 3 -8.12 -3.36 7.45
CA LEU A 3 -6.87 -3.33 6.70
C LEU A 3 -6.38 -4.75 6.42
N TYR A 4 -6.24 -5.10 5.15
CA TYR A 4 -5.56 -6.32 4.73
C TYR A 4 -4.08 -6.02 4.56
N THR A 5 -3.25 -6.72 5.32
CA THR A 5 -1.82 -6.48 5.46
C THR A 5 -1.03 -7.76 5.16
N SER A 6 0.27 -7.64 4.97
CA SER A 6 1.16 -8.78 4.76
C SER A 6 2.59 -8.45 5.21
N VAL A 7 3.48 -9.42 5.11
CA VAL A 7 4.92 -9.14 5.23
C VAL A 7 5.38 -8.23 4.09
N GLY A 8 6.29 -7.33 4.40
CA GLY A 8 6.91 -6.45 3.40
C GLY A 8 6.86 -4.96 3.74
N PRO A 9 7.52 -4.14 2.93
CA PRO A 9 7.66 -2.71 3.22
C PRO A 9 6.35 -1.92 3.02
N ASN A 10 5.56 -2.25 2.00
CA ASN A 10 4.36 -1.47 1.67
C ASN A 10 3.30 -1.47 2.77
N PRO A 11 2.86 -2.62 3.32
CA PRO A 11 1.94 -2.63 4.46
C PRO A 11 2.52 -1.96 5.69
N ARG A 12 3.83 -2.05 5.89
CA ARG A 12 4.51 -1.41 7.02
C ARG A 12 4.39 0.11 7.01
N VAL A 13 4.44 0.73 5.83
CA VAL A 13 4.25 2.18 5.70
C VAL A 13 2.85 2.59 6.18
N VAL A 14 1.81 1.87 5.80
CA VAL A 14 0.44 2.15 6.27
C VAL A 14 0.34 1.99 7.79
N LYS A 15 0.92 0.93 8.36
CA LYS A 15 0.94 0.73 9.82
C LYS A 15 1.66 1.85 10.56
N MET A 16 2.82 2.28 10.06
CA MET A 16 3.56 3.41 10.64
C MET A 16 2.73 4.71 10.57
N PHE A 17 2.06 4.96 9.45
CA PHE A 17 1.17 6.10 9.30
C PHE A 17 0.01 6.05 10.30
N MET A 18 -0.62 4.89 10.47
CA MET A 18 -1.68 4.68 11.45
C MET A 18 -1.19 4.95 12.88
N GLU A 19 0.00 4.46 13.22
CA GLU A 19 0.63 4.69 14.54
C GLU A 19 0.82 6.20 14.81
N GLU A 20 1.42 6.92 13.85
CA GLU A 20 1.66 8.36 13.97
C GLU A 20 0.36 9.17 14.08
N ARG A 21 -0.72 8.70 13.47
CA ARG A 21 -2.05 9.34 13.52
C ARG A 21 -2.93 8.85 14.68
N GLY A 22 -2.46 7.87 15.47
CA GLY A 22 -3.26 7.25 16.54
C GLY A 22 -4.48 6.48 16.01
N ILE A 23 -4.40 5.94 14.78
CA ILE A 23 -5.50 5.19 14.14
C ILE A 23 -5.38 3.72 14.50
N THR A 24 -6.51 3.13 14.92
CA THR A 24 -6.62 1.68 15.15
C THR A 24 -7.69 1.10 14.26
N LEU A 25 -7.33 0.11 13.45
CA LEU A 25 -8.24 -0.64 12.58
C LEU A 25 -8.18 -2.13 12.89
N GLN A 26 -9.23 -2.85 12.50
CA GLN A 26 -9.14 -4.29 12.40
C GLN A 26 -8.15 -4.65 11.30
N GLU A 27 -7.20 -5.53 11.59
CA GLU A 27 -6.22 -6.01 10.62
C GLU A 27 -6.45 -7.48 10.28
N GLN A 28 -6.18 -7.85 9.03
CA GLN A 28 -6.12 -9.24 8.58
C GLN A 28 -4.84 -9.45 7.80
N GLU A 29 -4.03 -10.39 8.27
CA GLU A 29 -2.83 -10.79 7.54
C GLU A 29 -3.19 -11.68 6.35
N VAL A 30 -2.50 -11.45 5.24
CA VAL A 30 -2.60 -12.20 3.98
C VAL A 30 -1.24 -12.83 3.72
N ASP A 31 -1.19 -14.15 3.62
CA ASP A 31 0.05 -14.88 3.35
C ASP A 31 0.42 -14.77 1.86
N ILE A 32 1.19 -13.72 1.54
CA ILE A 32 1.67 -13.50 0.18
C ILE A 32 2.75 -14.50 -0.23
N ILE A 33 3.44 -15.13 0.72
CA ILE A 33 4.45 -16.15 0.42
C ILE A 33 3.75 -17.43 -0.05
N ALA A 34 2.70 -17.85 0.64
CA ALA A 34 1.85 -18.97 0.20
C ALA A 34 0.98 -18.64 -1.03
N GLY A 35 0.91 -17.37 -1.44
CA GLY A 35 0.13 -16.95 -2.60
C GLY A 35 -1.35 -16.71 -2.32
N GLU A 36 -1.75 -16.52 -1.06
CA GLU A 36 -3.14 -16.26 -0.67
C GLU A 36 -3.73 -15.05 -1.42
N ASN A 37 -2.91 -14.02 -1.65
CA ASN A 37 -3.28 -12.84 -2.42
C ASN A 37 -3.61 -13.14 -3.91
N LEU A 38 -3.21 -14.28 -4.45
CA LEU A 38 -3.47 -14.70 -5.82
C LEU A 38 -4.80 -15.46 -5.95
N GLY A 39 -5.41 -15.83 -4.82
CA GLY A 39 -6.71 -16.50 -4.78
C GLY A 39 -7.87 -15.59 -5.15
N ASP A 40 -8.98 -16.20 -5.61
CA ASP A 40 -10.17 -15.46 -6.07
C ASP A 40 -10.81 -14.62 -4.97
N GLU A 41 -10.70 -15.04 -3.73
CA GLU A 41 -11.24 -14.32 -2.59
C GLU A 41 -10.55 -12.96 -2.42
N PHE A 42 -9.23 -12.94 -2.39
CA PHE A 42 -8.48 -11.69 -2.27
C PHE A 42 -8.59 -10.83 -3.53
N LYS A 43 -8.61 -11.44 -4.73
CA LYS A 43 -8.78 -10.71 -5.99
C LYS A 43 -10.13 -10.02 -6.13
N ARG A 44 -11.17 -10.48 -5.44
CA ARG A 44 -12.45 -9.76 -5.35
C ARG A 44 -12.34 -8.49 -4.51
N LEU A 45 -11.47 -8.48 -3.49
CA LEU A 45 -11.17 -7.29 -2.70
C LEU A 45 -10.25 -6.32 -3.46
N ASN A 46 -9.15 -6.86 -3.99
CA ASN A 46 -8.18 -6.07 -4.76
C ASN A 46 -7.77 -6.82 -6.03
N PRO A 47 -8.31 -6.44 -7.20
CA PRO A 47 -7.99 -7.10 -8.48
C PRO A 47 -6.50 -7.06 -8.85
N SER A 48 -5.72 -6.10 -8.32
CA SER A 48 -4.27 -6.06 -8.51
C SER A 48 -3.53 -7.16 -7.75
N ALA A 49 -4.22 -7.90 -6.86
CA ALA A 49 -3.66 -8.94 -6.01
C ALA A 49 -2.48 -8.46 -5.13
N GLN A 50 -2.46 -7.19 -4.78
CA GLN A 50 -1.40 -6.59 -3.97
C GLN A 50 -1.90 -6.18 -2.58
N SER A 51 -1.02 -6.29 -1.60
CA SER A 51 -1.20 -5.80 -0.23
C SER A 51 -0.31 -4.56 -0.03
N PRO A 52 -0.75 -3.56 0.75
CA PRO A 52 -1.99 -3.53 1.54
C PRO A 52 -3.22 -3.14 0.71
N CYS A 53 -4.42 -3.44 1.23
CA CYS A 53 -5.65 -2.82 0.81
C CYS A 53 -6.59 -2.59 2.01
N LEU A 54 -7.40 -1.54 1.93
CA LEU A 54 -8.34 -1.14 2.98
C LEU A 54 -9.77 -1.38 2.50
N GLN A 55 -10.48 -2.28 3.17
CA GLN A 55 -11.91 -2.48 2.95
C GLN A 55 -12.70 -1.48 3.81
N LEU A 56 -13.58 -0.73 3.18
CA LEU A 56 -14.46 0.23 3.83
C LEU A 56 -15.71 -0.46 4.39
N ASP A 57 -16.51 0.27 5.17
CA ASP A 57 -17.69 -0.28 5.82
C ASP A 57 -18.83 -0.61 4.84
N ASP A 58 -18.84 0.03 3.68
CA ASP A 58 -19.76 -0.27 2.57
C ASP A 58 -19.33 -1.47 1.71
N GLY A 59 -18.18 -2.08 2.03
CA GLY A 59 -17.60 -3.20 1.31
C GLY A 59 -16.71 -2.82 0.13
N SER A 60 -16.64 -1.55 -0.23
CA SER A 60 -15.69 -1.06 -1.25
C SER A 60 -14.25 -1.15 -0.75
N THR A 61 -13.29 -1.05 -1.65
CA THR A 61 -11.88 -1.22 -1.31
C THR A 61 -11.04 -0.06 -1.85
N VAL A 62 -10.14 0.44 -1.01
CA VAL A 62 -9.10 1.40 -1.35
C VAL A 62 -7.75 0.67 -1.37
N ALA A 63 -7.03 0.77 -2.47
CA ALA A 63 -5.68 0.21 -2.61
C ALA A 63 -4.65 1.34 -2.80
N GLU A 64 -3.38 0.98 -2.90
CA GLU A 64 -2.20 1.85 -2.97
C GLU A 64 -1.87 2.53 -1.63
N VAL A 65 -0.63 2.36 -1.20
CA VAL A 65 -0.13 2.84 0.11
C VAL A 65 -0.43 4.32 0.34
N THR A 66 -0.10 5.15 -0.63
CA THR A 66 -0.25 6.61 -0.53
C THR A 66 -1.70 7.05 -0.53
N VAL A 67 -2.56 6.30 -1.24
CA VAL A 67 -4.01 6.56 -1.29
C VAL A 67 -4.67 6.15 0.01
N ILE A 68 -4.31 4.99 0.56
CA ILE A 68 -4.81 4.53 1.87
C ILE A 68 -4.43 5.54 2.97
N CYS A 69 -3.17 5.97 3.01
CA CYS A 69 -2.71 6.96 3.98
C CYS A 69 -3.46 8.29 3.85
N ALA A 70 -3.63 8.79 2.62
CA ALA A 70 -4.36 10.03 2.39
C ALA A 70 -5.84 9.93 2.81
N TYR A 71 -6.50 8.82 2.49
CA TYR A 71 -7.88 8.58 2.90
C TYR A 71 -8.01 8.53 4.43
N LEU A 72 -7.13 7.79 5.10
CA LEU A 72 -7.13 7.70 6.57
C LEU A 72 -6.86 9.06 7.22
N ASP A 73 -5.99 9.87 6.62
CA ASP A 73 -5.70 11.22 7.09
C ASP A 73 -6.94 12.14 7.01
N GLU A 74 -7.68 12.06 5.89
CA GLU A 74 -8.87 12.88 5.65
C GLU A 74 -10.04 12.56 6.59
N ILE A 75 -10.19 11.30 7.00
CA ILE A 75 -11.30 10.86 7.86
C ILE A 75 -10.99 10.88 9.36
N THR A 76 -9.74 11.18 9.73
CA THR A 76 -9.30 11.16 11.13
C THR A 76 -9.09 12.57 11.64
N ASP A 77 -9.72 12.89 12.77
CA ASP A 77 -9.52 14.19 13.44
C ASP A 77 -8.08 14.39 13.90
N GLY A 78 -7.69 15.66 14.03
CA GLY A 78 -6.38 16.07 14.53
C GLY A 78 -5.43 16.54 13.42
N PRO A 79 -4.15 16.81 13.76
CA PRO A 79 -3.18 17.35 12.81
C PRO A 79 -2.93 16.41 11.64
N SER A 80 -3.05 16.91 10.42
CA SER A 80 -2.79 16.13 9.20
C SER A 80 -1.30 15.86 9.00
N LEU A 81 -0.95 14.63 8.60
CA LEU A 81 0.41 14.32 8.11
C LEU A 81 0.56 14.62 6.61
N ILE A 82 -0.56 14.74 5.89
CA ILE A 82 -0.56 15.04 4.44
C ILE A 82 -0.59 16.54 4.18
N GLY A 83 -1.18 17.32 5.09
CA GLY A 83 -1.24 18.77 5.05
C GLY A 83 -2.64 19.33 5.29
N ASP A 84 -2.70 20.41 6.05
CA ASP A 84 -3.95 21.06 6.45
C ASP A 84 -4.50 21.99 5.37
N THR A 85 -3.63 22.54 4.50
CA THR A 85 -4.03 23.41 3.39
C THR A 85 -3.89 22.73 2.03
N PRO A 86 -4.60 23.21 1.00
CA PRO A 86 -4.42 22.70 -0.36
C PRO A 86 -2.97 22.77 -0.85
N GLU A 87 -2.23 23.83 -0.49
CA GLU A 87 -0.83 24.02 -0.88
C GLU A 87 0.07 22.99 -0.22
N GLN A 88 -0.09 22.75 1.09
CA GLN A 88 0.65 21.71 1.81
C GLN A 88 0.37 20.32 1.25
N ARG A 89 -0.90 20.00 0.99
CA ARG A 89 -1.27 18.72 0.34
C ARG A 89 -0.68 18.58 -1.05
N ALA A 90 -0.65 19.66 -1.82
CA ALA A 90 -0.04 19.65 -3.16
C ALA A 90 1.47 19.40 -3.07
N GLU A 91 2.17 20.04 -2.15
CA GLU A 91 3.60 19.85 -1.92
C GLU A 91 3.90 18.41 -1.50
N THR A 92 3.17 17.86 -0.53
CA THR A 92 3.31 16.47 -0.09
C THR A 92 3.12 15.50 -1.26
N ARG A 93 2.04 15.64 -2.03
CA ARG A 93 1.76 14.79 -3.20
C ARG A 93 2.84 14.90 -4.28
N MET A 94 3.39 16.09 -4.49
CA MET A 94 4.51 16.30 -5.43
C MET A 94 5.75 15.53 -4.98
N TRP A 95 6.13 15.61 -3.70
CA TRP A 95 7.27 14.88 -3.18
C TRP A 95 7.05 13.37 -3.19
N MET A 96 5.86 12.91 -2.80
CA MET A 96 5.50 11.49 -2.88
C MET A 96 5.64 10.96 -4.30
N ARG A 97 5.09 11.66 -5.30
CA ARG A 97 5.20 11.25 -6.70
C ARG A 97 6.66 11.21 -7.19
N ARG A 98 7.49 12.15 -6.76
CA ARG A 98 8.92 12.15 -7.08
C ARG A 98 9.67 10.98 -6.46
N PHE A 99 9.38 10.66 -5.20
CA PHE A 99 9.96 9.52 -4.49
C PHE A 99 9.55 8.21 -5.13
N ASP A 100 8.27 8.01 -5.37
CA ASP A 100 7.75 6.80 -6.00
C ASP A 100 8.43 6.55 -7.34
N ALA A 101 8.34 7.51 -8.26
CA ALA A 101 8.82 7.32 -9.62
C ALA A 101 10.34 7.24 -9.76
N ARG A 102 11.11 7.85 -8.84
CA ARG A 102 12.57 7.94 -8.98
C ARG A 102 13.34 7.03 -8.05
N ILE A 103 12.71 6.53 -7.00
CA ILE A 103 13.36 5.70 -5.98
C ILE A 103 12.61 4.39 -5.79
N LEU A 104 11.35 4.44 -5.32
CA LEU A 104 10.64 3.22 -4.92
C LEU A 104 10.30 2.30 -6.10
N GLU A 105 9.75 2.83 -7.19
CA GLU A 105 9.40 2.02 -8.36
C GLU A 105 10.65 1.36 -8.98
N PRO A 106 11.74 2.09 -9.29
CA PRO A 106 12.95 1.49 -9.81
C PRO A 106 13.61 0.49 -8.86
N MET A 107 13.68 0.81 -7.57
CA MET A 107 14.26 -0.08 -6.56
C MET A 107 13.44 -1.37 -6.41
N THR A 108 12.12 -1.26 -6.38
CA THR A 108 11.21 -2.41 -6.29
C THR A 108 11.31 -3.29 -7.53
N LEU A 109 11.38 -2.68 -8.70
CA LEU A 109 11.55 -3.40 -9.96
C LEU A 109 12.89 -4.14 -9.98
N ALA A 110 13.97 -3.48 -9.60
CA ALA A 110 15.30 -4.09 -9.53
C ALA A 110 15.31 -5.29 -8.56
N PHE A 111 14.76 -5.13 -7.36
CA PHE A 111 14.65 -6.21 -6.39
C PHE A 111 13.84 -7.40 -6.92
N ARG A 112 12.68 -7.16 -7.52
CA ARG A 112 11.81 -8.22 -8.07
C ARG A 112 12.43 -8.91 -9.27
N SER A 113 13.26 -8.21 -10.06
CA SER A 113 13.89 -8.74 -11.27
C SER A 113 15.24 -9.42 -11.03
N ALA A 114 15.83 -9.25 -9.87
CA ALA A 114 17.13 -9.81 -9.49
C ALA A 114 17.02 -10.68 -8.24
N GLU A 115 17.09 -10.09 -7.04
CA GLU A 115 17.21 -10.82 -5.77
C GLU A 115 15.99 -11.70 -5.47
N ALA A 116 14.79 -11.28 -5.87
CA ALA A 116 13.55 -11.99 -5.61
C ALA A 116 12.87 -12.54 -6.87
N LEU A 117 13.62 -12.71 -7.96
CA LEU A 117 13.08 -13.13 -9.26
C LEU A 117 12.26 -14.42 -9.15
N GLU A 118 12.75 -15.44 -8.46
CA GLU A 118 12.05 -16.73 -8.32
C GLU A 118 10.70 -16.61 -7.63
N LEU A 119 10.55 -15.64 -6.73
CA LEU A 119 9.27 -15.38 -6.07
C LEU A 119 8.29 -14.60 -6.94
N PHE A 120 8.79 -13.73 -7.81
CA PHE A 120 7.96 -12.74 -8.50
C PHE A 120 7.80 -12.97 -10.02
N LYS A 121 8.62 -13.82 -10.67
CA LYS A 121 8.61 -14.04 -12.12
C LYS A 121 7.23 -14.39 -12.70
N ASP A 122 6.42 -15.12 -11.93
CA ASP A 122 5.08 -15.54 -12.34
C ASP A 122 3.95 -14.67 -11.77
N ARG A 123 4.30 -13.64 -10.99
CA ARG A 123 3.32 -12.78 -10.28
C ARG A 123 3.24 -11.37 -10.86
N TYR A 124 4.32 -10.93 -11.48
CA TYR A 124 4.44 -9.58 -12.03
C TYR A 124 5.14 -9.64 -13.38
N HIS A 125 4.90 -8.61 -14.17
CA HIS A 125 5.70 -8.41 -15.38
C HIS A 125 7.11 -7.94 -14.98
N VAL A 126 8.03 -8.89 -14.81
CA VAL A 126 9.44 -8.63 -14.50
C VAL A 126 10.31 -8.90 -15.73
N ILE A 127 11.35 -8.11 -15.88
CA ILE A 127 12.35 -8.28 -16.95
C ILE A 127 13.57 -8.93 -16.29
N PRO A 128 13.86 -10.21 -16.59
CA PRO A 128 15.08 -10.84 -16.08
C PRO A 128 16.34 -10.08 -16.56
N HIS A 129 17.29 -9.92 -15.67
CA HIS A 129 18.60 -9.34 -15.97
C HIS A 129 19.67 -10.41 -16.10
#